data_090326bd2dfdb056e679c080acb864cc
#
_entry.id   090326bd2dfdb056e679c080acb864cc
#
_cell.length_a   1.000
_cell.length_b   1.000
_cell.length_c   1.000
_cell.angle_alpha   90.00
_cell.angle_beta   90.00
_cell.angle_gamma   90.00
#
_symmetry.space_group_name_H-M   'P 1'
#
loop_
_entity.id
_entity.type
_entity.pdbx_description
1 polymer ?
#
loop_
_entity_poly.entity_id
_entity_poly.type
_entity_poly.pdbx_seq_one_letter_code
_entity_poly.pdbx_strand_id
1 'polypeptide(L)'
;MFAPIRIVLRVSGILLVGLVALQFVRPSLQNHPAAAELQVPPEVKQILKTSCYDCHSNETKLAWFDWPVPAYWLVIKDVREGRKHLNFSEIGKLPAGQQRAAFYESLSQTELGAMPLGPYKRLHPGTAVTPEQILILKKYLGPQTPTAPADGSAIAAANAEFENWIPTGNDLSTNVSPAPNGIAFLPGYKNWTPISSTNRFDNHTIRQILGNDVAVKAIAGNQINPWPEGAAFAKVAWEQLADESGVIHPGKFYQVEFMIRDSKKYSSTLGWGWARWRGTQLKPYGANANFAKECVGCHSPLKPTDYVFTEPISISQRGRQ
;
A
#
# COMPACT_ATOMS: atom_id res chain seq x y z
N MET A 1 -33.98 -47.53 -18.26
CA MET A 1 -33.78 -46.53 -17.21
C MET A 1 -32.36 -46.48 -16.60
N PHE A 2 -31.39 -47.31 -17.05
CA PHE A 2 -30.03 -47.42 -16.47
C PHE A 2 -28.92 -46.74 -17.27
N ALA A 3 -29.17 -46.20 -18.47
CA ALA A 3 -28.17 -45.57 -19.30
C ALA A 3 -27.55 -44.28 -18.66
N PRO A 4 -28.33 -43.36 -18.06
CA PRO A 4 -27.80 -42.10 -17.47
C PRO A 4 -26.88 -42.39 -16.28
N ILE A 5 -27.13 -43.41 -15.48
CA ILE A 5 -26.30 -43.72 -14.29
C ILE A 5 -24.90 -44.17 -14.74
N ARG A 6 -24.78 -45.00 -15.78
CA ARG A 6 -23.49 -45.47 -16.31
C ARG A 6 -22.65 -44.33 -16.87
N ILE A 7 -23.26 -43.34 -17.50
CA ILE A 7 -22.58 -42.17 -18.02
C ILE A 7 -22.07 -41.30 -16.84
N VAL A 8 -22.90 -41.05 -15.85
CA VAL A 8 -22.52 -40.30 -14.64
C VAL A 8 -21.34 -40.98 -13.92
N LEU A 9 -21.38 -42.29 -13.72
CA LEU A 9 -20.30 -43.03 -13.07
C LEU A 9 -18.99 -42.96 -13.87
N ARG A 10 -19.03 -43.05 -15.21
CA ARG A 10 -17.84 -42.93 -16.06
C ARG A 10 -17.26 -41.52 -15.99
N VAL A 11 -18.08 -40.48 -16.10
CA VAL A 11 -17.65 -39.08 -16.00
C VAL A 11 -17.04 -38.81 -14.62
N SER A 12 -17.69 -39.26 -13.54
CA SER A 12 -17.17 -39.12 -12.19
C SER A 12 -15.84 -39.83 -12.00
N GLY A 13 -15.67 -41.04 -12.60
CA GLY A 13 -14.42 -41.77 -12.56
C GLY A 13 -13.29 -41.05 -13.30
N ILE A 14 -13.55 -40.48 -14.48
CA ILE A 14 -12.57 -39.70 -15.24
C ILE A 14 -12.17 -38.44 -14.45
N LEU A 15 -13.15 -37.71 -13.88
CA LEU A 15 -12.88 -36.53 -13.06
C LEU A 15 -12.03 -36.88 -11.83
N LEU A 16 -12.33 -37.97 -11.15
CA LEU A 16 -11.54 -38.46 -10.00
C LEU A 16 -10.09 -38.78 -10.41
N VAL A 17 -9.90 -39.53 -11.50
CA VAL A 17 -8.55 -39.83 -12.00
C VAL A 17 -7.82 -38.55 -12.39
N GLY A 18 -8.48 -37.60 -13.06
CA GLY A 18 -7.91 -36.28 -13.36
C GLY A 18 -7.51 -35.49 -12.12
N LEU A 19 -8.36 -35.51 -11.09
CA LEU A 19 -8.08 -34.83 -9.81
C LEU A 19 -6.90 -35.49 -9.05
N VAL A 20 -6.78 -36.79 -9.10
CA VAL A 20 -5.63 -37.53 -8.56
C VAL A 20 -4.36 -37.21 -9.35
N ALA A 21 -4.42 -37.19 -10.67
CA ALA A 21 -3.28 -36.88 -11.51
C ALA A 21 -2.77 -35.41 -11.25
N LEU A 22 -3.66 -34.48 -11.02
CA LEU A 22 -3.32 -33.09 -10.68
C LEU A 22 -2.53 -32.98 -9.37
N GLN A 23 -2.68 -33.93 -8.43
CA GLN A 23 -1.93 -33.91 -7.17
C GLN A 23 -0.41 -34.09 -7.36
N PHE A 24 0.03 -34.58 -8.52
CA PHE A 24 1.46 -34.72 -8.85
C PHE A 24 2.06 -33.45 -9.49
N VAL A 25 1.23 -32.46 -9.87
CA VAL A 25 1.67 -31.20 -10.46
C VAL A 25 1.77 -30.15 -9.36
N ARG A 26 2.87 -30.12 -8.62
CA ARG A 26 3.07 -29.21 -7.48
C ARG A 26 4.30 -28.34 -7.68
N PRO A 27 4.17 -27.01 -7.70
CA PRO A 27 5.32 -26.11 -7.65
C PRO A 27 6.02 -26.24 -6.28
N SER A 28 7.34 -26.31 -6.27
CA SER A 28 8.10 -26.37 -5.01
C SER A 28 7.96 -25.10 -4.20
N LEU A 29 7.73 -25.23 -2.90
CA LEU A 29 7.89 -24.17 -1.93
C LEU A 29 9.21 -24.42 -1.18
N GLN A 30 10.14 -23.47 -1.30
CA GLN A 30 11.40 -23.55 -0.57
C GLN A 30 11.36 -22.59 0.62
N ASN A 31 11.56 -23.15 1.82
CA ASN A 31 11.79 -22.40 3.04
C ASN A 31 13.31 -22.35 3.27
N HIS A 32 13.94 -21.25 2.87
CA HIS A 32 15.35 -21.03 3.15
C HIS A 32 15.54 -20.56 4.59
N PRO A 33 16.69 -20.83 5.22
CA PRO A 33 17.00 -20.23 6.52
C PRO A 33 16.86 -18.71 6.49
N ALA A 34 16.38 -18.12 7.57
CA ALA A 34 16.30 -16.67 7.70
C ALA A 34 17.71 -16.07 7.66
N ALA A 35 17.98 -15.22 6.67
CA ALA A 35 19.30 -14.61 6.47
C ALA A 35 19.50 -13.34 7.30
N ALA A 36 18.43 -12.59 7.55
CA ALA A 36 18.42 -11.37 8.35
C ALA A 36 16.98 -11.05 8.79
N GLU A 37 16.53 -11.73 9.82
CA GLU A 37 15.16 -11.62 10.29
C GLU A 37 14.91 -10.26 10.98
N LEU A 38 13.69 -9.75 10.86
CA LEU A 38 13.25 -8.54 11.55
C LEU A 38 13.35 -8.73 13.07
N GLN A 39 14.11 -7.84 13.72
CA GLN A 39 14.24 -7.83 15.16
C GLN A 39 13.14 -6.97 15.79
N VAL A 40 12.22 -7.61 16.50
CA VAL A 40 11.07 -6.98 17.15
C VAL A 40 10.81 -7.59 18.52
N PRO A 41 10.10 -6.87 19.42
CA PRO A 41 9.69 -7.44 20.71
C PRO A 41 8.91 -8.75 20.56
N PRO A 42 8.96 -9.66 21.54
CA PRO A 42 8.28 -10.98 21.46
C PRO A 42 6.80 -10.89 21.17
N GLU A 43 6.09 -9.92 21.74
CA GLU A 43 4.66 -9.68 21.50
C GLU A 43 4.36 -9.32 20.03
N VAL A 44 5.17 -8.46 19.42
CA VAL A 44 5.07 -8.10 18.01
C VAL A 44 5.41 -9.32 17.14
N LYS A 45 6.49 -10.05 17.50
CA LYS A 45 6.90 -11.26 16.81
C LYS A 45 5.79 -12.31 16.76
N GLN A 46 5.09 -12.49 17.88
CA GLN A 46 3.97 -13.44 17.94
C GLN A 46 2.85 -13.06 16.98
N ILE A 47 2.48 -11.78 16.91
CA ILE A 47 1.46 -11.29 15.97
C ILE A 47 1.91 -11.56 14.52
N LEU A 48 3.15 -11.21 14.17
CA LEU A 48 3.69 -11.44 12.84
C LEU A 48 3.70 -12.93 12.48
N LYS A 49 4.11 -13.80 13.41
CA LYS A 49 4.13 -15.27 13.19
C LYS A 49 2.74 -15.84 12.95
N THR A 50 1.74 -15.34 13.68
CA THR A 50 0.38 -15.85 13.57
C THR A 50 -0.32 -15.36 12.30
N SER A 51 -0.08 -14.11 11.89
CA SER A 51 -0.91 -13.43 10.89
C SER A 51 -0.20 -13.16 9.56
N CYS A 52 1.14 -13.14 9.53
CA CYS A 52 1.90 -12.66 8.37
C CYS A 52 2.91 -13.69 7.83
N TYR A 53 3.54 -14.49 8.71
CA TYR A 53 4.71 -15.30 8.37
C TYR A 53 4.43 -16.37 7.32
N ASP A 54 3.24 -16.93 7.26
CA ASP A 54 2.93 -17.97 6.27
C ASP A 54 3.13 -17.48 4.82
N CYS A 55 2.85 -16.18 4.55
CA CYS A 55 3.06 -15.61 3.23
C CYS A 55 4.31 -14.72 3.14
N HIS A 56 4.72 -14.09 4.24
CA HIS A 56 5.75 -13.04 4.24
C HIS A 56 7.01 -13.43 5.01
N SER A 57 7.33 -14.73 5.09
CA SER A 57 8.59 -15.20 5.66
C SER A 57 9.09 -16.49 4.97
N ASN A 58 10.30 -16.90 5.30
CA ASN A 58 10.83 -18.19 4.89
C ASN A 58 10.37 -19.36 5.81
N GLU A 59 9.39 -19.12 6.70
CA GLU A 59 8.87 -20.07 7.68
C GLU A 59 7.42 -20.50 7.39
N THR A 60 6.99 -20.50 6.10
CA THR A 60 5.62 -20.90 5.72
C THR A 60 5.24 -22.26 6.30
N LYS A 61 4.09 -22.32 6.96
CA LYS A 61 3.49 -23.53 7.49
C LYS A 61 2.13 -23.77 6.83
N LEU A 62 2.05 -24.80 6.00
CA LEU A 62 0.81 -25.17 5.33
C LEU A 62 -0.08 -25.99 6.27
N ALA A 63 -1.36 -25.61 6.37
CA ALA A 63 -2.37 -26.45 7.00
C ALA A 63 -2.68 -27.68 6.12
N TRP A 64 -3.26 -28.72 6.68
CA TRP A 64 -3.52 -29.94 5.94
C TRP A 64 -4.44 -29.72 4.72
N PHE A 65 -5.34 -28.77 4.78
CA PHE A 65 -6.26 -28.41 3.69
C PHE A 65 -5.64 -27.50 2.62
N ASP A 66 -4.45 -26.97 2.85
CA ASP A 66 -3.68 -26.23 1.84
C ASP A 66 -2.95 -27.19 0.88
N TRP A 67 -2.75 -28.43 1.28
CA TRP A 67 -1.99 -29.40 0.50
C TRP A 67 -2.72 -29.92 -0.74
N PRO A 68 -4.06 -30.16 -0.74
CA PRO A 68 -4.74 -30.64 -1.94
C PRO A 68 -4.71 -29.60 -3.07
N VAL A 69 -4.41 -30.03 -4.31
CA VAL A 69 -4.57 -29.22 -5.51
C VAL A 69 -6.07 -29.12 -5.82
N PRO A 70 -6.64 -27.94 -6.11
CA PRO A 70 -5.97 -26.69 -6.51
C PRO A 70 -5.64 -25.70 -5.36
N ALA A 71 -6.04 -25.95 -4.12
CA ALA A 71 -5.75 -25.04 -3.00
C ALA A 71 -4.24 -24.77 -2.86
N TYR A 72 -3.42 -25.80 -2.98
CA TYR A 72 -1.97 -25.69 -2.95
C TYR A 72 -1.42 -24.65 -3.94
N TRP A 73 -1.91 -24.64 -5.18
CA TRP A 73 -1.44 -23.68 -6.19
C TRP A 73 -1.75 -22.23 -5.81
N LEU A 74 -2.93 -21.98 -5.25
CA LEU A 74 -3.34 -20.64 -4.81
C LEU A 74 -2.46 -20.18 -3.66
N VAL A 75 -2.30 -21.00 -2.63
CA VAL A 75 -1.48 -20.66 -1.46
C VAL A 75 -0.02 -20.43 -1.85
N ILE A 76 0.57 -21.30 -2.67
CA ILE A 76 1.98 -21.13 -3.12
C ILE A 76 2.15 -19.89 -3.98
N LYS A 77 1.17 -19.54 -4.80
CA LYS A 77 1.18 -18.27 -5.54
C LYS A 77 1.20 -17.09 -4.57
N ASP A 78 0.32 -17.07 -3.58
CA ASP A 78 0.21 -15.98 -2.60
C ASP A 78 1.48 -15.86 -1.76
N VAL A 79 2.07 -16.99 -1.33
CA VAL A 79 3.36 -17.01 -0.62
C VAL A 79 4.49 -16.43 -1.47
N ARG A 80 4.58 -16.83 -2.74
CA ARG A 80 5.62 -16.33 -3.65
C ARG A 80 5.48 -14.83 -3.91
N GLU A 81 4.26 -14.37 -4.13
CA GLU A 81 4.02 -12.93 -4.31
C GLU A 81 4.25 -12.17 -2.99
N GLY A 82 3.78 -12.68 -1.86
CA GLY A 82 4.02 -12.10 -0.55
C GLY A 82 5.50 -11.89 -0.27
N ARG A 83 6.33 -12.91 -0.47
CA ARG A 83 7.79 -12.84 -0.28
C ARG A 83 8.51 -11.85 -1.20
N LYS A 84 8.00 -11.62 -2.41
CA LYS A 84 8.57 -10.61 -3.33
C LYS A 84 8.35 -9.20 -2.83
N HIS A 85 7.21 -8.93 -2.21
CA HIS A 85 6.86 -7.59 -1.73
C HIS A 85 7.42 -7.32 -0.34
N LEU A 86 7.39 -8.31 0.54
CA LEU A 86 7.87 -8.21 1.91
C LEU A 86 8.27 -9.61 2.39
N ASN A 87 9.48 -9.74 2.93
CA ASN A 87 9.94 -10.97 3.55
C ASN A 87 10.58 -10.66 4.91
N PHE A 88 9.89 -10.96 5.99
CA PHE A 88 10.36 -10.73 7.36
C PHE A 88 11.61 -11.53 7.73
N SER A 89 11.91 -12.63 7.02
CA SER A 89 13.13 -13.40 7.19
C SER A 89 14.37 -12.75 6.57
N GLU A 90 14.18 -11.71 5.74
CA GLU A 90 15.25 -11.07 4.98
C GLU A 90 15.27 -9.52 5.10
N ILE A 91 14.25 -8.95 5.68
CA ILE A 91 14.06 -7.49 5.76
C ILE A 91 15.20 -6.79 6.53
N GLY A 92 15.85 -7.50 7.46
CA GLY A 92 17.00 -6.99 8.20
C GLY A 92 18.22 -6.65 7.33
N LYS A 93 18.26 -7.07 6.06
CA LYS A 93 19.25 -6.62 5.07
C LYS A 93 19.06 -5.16 4.66
N LEU A 94 17.87 -4.61 4.88
CA LEU A 94 17.54 -3.23 4.54
C LEU A 94 18.02 -2.27 5.65
N PRO A 95 18.34 -1.01 5.31
CA PRO A 95 18.56 0.02 6.32
C PRO A 95 17.37 0.16 7.28
N ALA A 96 17.63 0.51 8.54
CA ALA A 96 16.61 0.57 9.60
C ALA A 96 15.38 1.43 9.22
N GLY A 97 15.58 2.56 8.54
CA GLY A 97 14.48 3.40 8.05
C GLY A 97 13.59 2.69 7.02
N GLN A 98 14.16 1.85 6.16
CA GLN A 98 13.39 1.08 5.17
C GLN A 98 12.65 -0.09 5.83
N GLN A 99 13.28 -0.77 6.82
CA GLN A 99 12.58 -1.80 7.61
C GLN A 99 11.35 -1.22 8.29
N ARG A 100 11.50 -0.04 8.89
CA ARG A 100 10.43 0.67 9.57
C ARG A 100 9.32 1.10 8.61
N ALA A 101 9.67 1.64 7.45
CA ALA A 101 8.70 2.02 6.41
C ALA A 101 7.90 0.81 5.91
N ALA A 102 8.55 -0.34 5.68
CA ALA A 102 7.89 -1.58 5.27
C ALA A 102 6.96 -2.11 6.36
N PHE A 103 7.36 -2.00 7.63
CA PHE A 103 6.50 -2.40 8.75
C PHE A 103 5.28 -1.48 8.90
N TYR A 104 5.47 -0.16 8.74
CA TYR A 104 4.36 0.79 8.74
C TYR A 104 3.37 0.50 7.61
N GLU A 105 3.89 0.17 6.43
CA GLU A 105 3.07 -0.24 5.29
C GLU A 105 2.26 -1.49 5.62
N SER A 106 2.89 -2.49 6.23
CA SER A 106 2.20 -3.73 6.67
C SER A 106 1.05 -3.43 7.62
N LEU A 107 1.25 -2.51 8.56
CA LEU A 107 0.20 -2.07 9.49
C LEU A 107 -0.95 -1.39 8.73
N SER A 108 -0.64 -0.48 7.81
CA SER A 108 -1.66 0.19 6.98
C SER A 108 -2.49 -0.79 6.17
N GLN A 109 -1.86 -1.79 5.54
CA GLN A 109 -2.55 -2.86 4.81
C GLN A 109 -3.48 -3.68 5.73
N THR A 110 -3.05 -3.90 6.97
CA THR A 110 -3.83 -4.63 7.97
C THR A 110 -5.04 -3.82 8.43
N GLU A 111 -4.88 -2.53 8.70
CA GLU A 111 -5.96 -1.63 9.10
C GLU A 111 -7.01 -1.44 7.99
N LEU A 112 -6.58 -1.40 6.74
CA LEU A 112 -7.46 -1.34 5.56
C LEU A 112 -8.14 -2.69 5.26
N GLY A 113 -7.82 -3.75 6.01
CA GLY A 113 -8.38 -5.08 5.82
C GLY A 113 -7.87 -5.82 4.58
N ALA A 114 -6.88 -5.25 3.85
CA ALA A 114 -6.26 -5.88 2.70
C ALA A 114 -5.39 -7.07 3.09
N MET A 115 -4.78 -7.04 4.29
CA MET A 115 -3.97 -8.12 4.87
C MET A 115 -4.46 -8.53 6.26
N PRO A 116 -4.40 -9.81 6.60
CA PRO A 116 -4.19 -10.96 5.71
C PRO A 116 -5.31 -11.07 4.67
N LEU A 117 -5.03 -11.74 3.54
CA LEU A 117 -6.00 -11.89 2.44
C LEU A 117 -7.35 -12.45 2.92
N GLY A 118 -8.44 -11.89 2.45
CA GLY A 118 -9.80 -12.29 2.87
C GLY A 118 -10.11 -13.78 2.72
N PRO A 119 -9.80 -14.42 1.56
CA PRO A 119 -9.93 -15.87 1.41
C PRO A 119 -9.09 -16.67 2.41
N TYR A 120 -7.85 -16.23 2.67
CA TYR A 120 -6.96 -16.87 3.63
C TYR A 120 -7.52 -16.81 5.05
N LYS A 121 -7.94 -15.64 5.53
CA LYS A 121 -8.55 -15.47 6.86
C LYS A 121 -9.76 -16.37 7.09
N ARG A 122 -10.58 -16.62 6.06
CA ARG A 122 -11.76 -17.48 6.17
C ARG A 122 -11.41 -18.95 6.39
N LEU A 123 -10.31 -19.42 5.80
CA LEU A 123 -9.86 -20.80 5.90
C LEU A 123 -8.91 -21.04 7.08
N HIS A 124 -8.23 -19.99 7.55
CA HIS A 124 -7.25 -20.04 8.63
C HIS A 124 -7.74 -19.17 9.81
N PRO A 125 -8.68 -19.67 10.62
CA PRO A 125 -9.19 -18.92 11.76
C PRO A 125 -8.06 -18.62 12.76
N GLY A 126 -8.06 -17.41 13.30
CA GLY A 126 -7.01 -16.92 14.21
C GLY A 126 -5.88 -16.15 13.52
N THR A 127 -5.83 -16.09 12.18
CA THR A 127 -4.84 -15.27 11.46
C THR A 127 -5.28 -13.80 11.27
N ALA A 128 -6.53 -13.49 11.52
CA ALA A 128 -7.01 -12.11 11.54
C ALA A 128 -6.36 -11.33 12.68
N VAL A 129 -5.81 -10.16 12.39
CA VAL A 129 -5.23 -9.27 13.41
C VAL A 129 -6.35 -8.56 14.14
N THR A 130 -6.36 -8.65 15.48
CA THR A 130 -7.40 -8.02 16.31
C THR A 130 -7.11 -6.52 16.54
N PRO A 131 -8.13 -5.72 16.95
CA PRO A 131 -7.90 -4.32 17.29
C PRO A 131 -6.83 -4.11 18.37
N GLU A 132 -6.75 -4.99 19.36
CA GLU A 132 -5.74 -4.95 20.42
C GLU A 132 -4.34 -5.21 19.86
N GLN A 133 -4.23 -6.17 18.94
CA GLN A 133 -2.97 -6.46 18.26
C GLN A 133 -2.54 -5.29 17.36
N ILE A 134 -3.47 -4.62 16.70
CA ILE A 134 -3.19 -3.38 15.94
C ILE A 134 -2.60 -2.32 16.88
N LEU A 135 -3.15 -2.15 18.09
CA LEU A 135 -2.59 -1.19 19.06
C LEU A 135 -1.16 -1.56 19.49
N ILE A 136 -0.84 -2.85 19.65
CA ILE A 136 0.52 -3.31 19.94
C ILE A 136 1.47 -2.96 18.78
N LEU A 137 1.06 -3.22 17.54
CA LEU A 137 1.84 -2.88 16.35
C LEU A 137 2.04 -1.36 16.20
N LYS A 138 0.99 -0.57 16.46
CA LYS A 138 1.07 0.90 16.49
C LYS A 138 2.04 1.39 17.56
N LYS A 139 1.98 0.83 18.76
CA LYS A 139 2.89 1.18 19.85
C LYS A 139 4.35 0.89 19.50
N TYR A 140 4.61 -0.23 18.83
CA TYR A 140 5.95 -0.57 18.34
C TYR A 140 6.45 0.43 17.29
N LEU A 141 5.58 0.85 16.37
CA LEU A 141 5.87 1.86 15.36
C LEU A 141 5.82 3.29 15.89
N GLY A 142 5.21 3.51 17.05
CA GLY A 142 4.97 4.81 17.63
C GLY A 142 6.20 5.73 17.65
N PRO A 143 6.06 7.00 17.99
CA PRO A 143 7.14 7.98 17.92
C PRO A 143 8.32 7.51 18.74
N GLN A 144 9.31 6.92 18.09
CA GLN A 144 10.52 6.42 18.77
C GLN A 144 11.49 7.54 19.07
N THR A 145 11.36 8.64 18.32
CA THR A 145 12.01 9.90 18.66
C THR A 145 10.99 10.96 18.28
N PRO A 146 10.47 11.71 19.24
CA PRO A 146 9.72 12.92 18.91
C PRO A 146 10.58 13.73 17.94
N THR A 147 9.99 14.28 16.90
CA THR A 147 10.66 15.29 16.08
C THR A 147 11.18 16.34 17.04
N ALA A 148 12.48 16.60 17.06
CA ALA A 148 13.04 17.60 17.97
C ALA A 148 12.29 18.92 17.80
N PRO A 149 11.95 19.62 18.89
CA PRO A 149 11.26 20.91 18.79
C PRO A 149 12.03 21.83 17.86
N ALA A 150 11.34 22.35 16.86
CA ALA A 150 11.89 23.36 15.96
C ALA A 150 11.80 24.75 16.63
N ASP A 151 12.74 25.60 16.32
CA ASP A 151 12.66 27.02 16.67
C ASP A 151 11.38 27.64 16.10
N GLY A 152 10.72 28.49 16.88
CA GLY A 152 9.49 29.17 16.46
C GLY A 152 9.64 29.99 15.18
N SER A 153 10.84 30.51 14.90
CA SER A 153 11.15 31.19 13.63
C SER A 153 11.16 30.23 12.43
N ALA A 154 11.64 28.99 12.61
CA ALA A 154 11.62 27.97 11.58
C ALA A 154 10.19 27.50 11.29
N ILE A 155 9.34 27.38 12.32
CA ILE A 155 7.92 27.05 12.16
C ILE A 155 7.18 28.18 11.45
N ALA A 156 7.42 29.44 11.82
CA ALA A 156 6.81 30.59 11.14
C ALA A 156 7.20 30.66 9.65
N ALA A 157 8.48 30.44 9.34
CA ALA A 157 8.95 30.40 7.96
C ALA A 157 8.32 29.23 7.16
N ALA A 158 8.22 28.05 7.77
CA ALA A 158 7.60 26.89 7.14
C ALA A 158 6.09 27.07 6.93
N ASN A 159 5.39 27.67 7.88
CA ASN A 159 3.98 28.02 7.72
C ASN A 159 3.77 29.02 6.58
N ALA A 160 4.63 30.04 6.48
CA ALA A 160 4.58 31.00 5.36
C ALA A 160 4.85 30.33 4.01
N GLU A 161 5.79 29.38 3.94
CA GLU A 161 6.04 28.58 2.73
C GLU A 161 4.82 27.71 2.40
N PHE A 162 4.20 27.10 3.39
CA PHE A 162 3.00 26.26 3.22
C PHE A 162 1.81 27.11 2.74
N GLU A 163 1.58 28.28 3.33
CA GLU A 163 0.52 29.21 2.89
C GLU A 163 0.76 29.69 1.46
N ASN A 164 2.02 29.97 1.08
CA ASN A 164 2.37 30.30 -0.30
C ASN A 164 2.25 29.11 -1.26
N TRP A 165 2.32 27.88 -0.74
CA TRP A 165 2.10 26.67 -1.54
C TRP A 165 0.61 26.48 -1.85
N ILE A 166 -0.30 26.87 -0.93
CA ILE A 166 -1.74 26.88 -1.16
C ILE A 166 -2.03 27.84 -2.33
N PRO A 167 -2.83 27.45 -3.34
CA PRO A 167 -2.90 28.17 -4.60
C PRO A 167 -3.40 29.61 -4.44
N THR A 168 -2.59 30.56 -4.84
CA THR A 168 -2.99 31.96 -5.10
C THR A 168 -3.35 32.19 -6.57
N GLY A 169 -3.85 31.16 -7.23
CA GLY A 169 -4.51 31.27 -8.55
C GLY A 169 -3.63 31.32 -9.80
N ASN A 170 -2.36 31.73 -9.74
CA ASN A 170 -1.59 32.04 -10.96
C ASN A 170 -0.21 31.38 -11.09
N ASP A 171 0.27 30.62 -10.14
CA ASP A 171 1.62 30.02 -10.20
C ASP A 171 1.59 28.59 -10.74
N LEU A 172 1.16 28.44 -11.99
CA LEU A 172 1.28 27.20 -12.73
C LEU A 172 2.67 27.16 -13.37
N SER A 173 3.67 26.64 -12.66
CA SER A 173 4.97 26.35 -13.26
C SER A 173 4.78 25.43 -14.47
N THR A 174 4.81 26.00 -15.67
CA THR A 174 4.58 25.30 -16.94
C THR A 174 5.83 24.57 -17.45
N ASN A 175 6.96 24.69 -16.77
CA ASN A 175 8.26 24.24 -17.28
C ASN A 175 8.88 23.10 -16.43
N VAL A 176 8.05 22.22 -15.90
CA VAL A 176 8.51 21.03 -15.18
C VAL A 176 8.70 19.85 -16.14
N SER A 177 9.89 19.26 -16.13
CA SER A 177 10.19 18.09 -16.97
C SER A 177 9.24 16.92 -16.66
N PRO A 178 8.79 16.16 -17.67
CA PRO A 178 7.96 14.98 -17.45
C PRO A 178 8.70 13.91 -16.65
N ALA A 179 7.95 13.03 -15.98
CA ALA A 179 8.52 11.86 -15.35
C ALA A 179 9.18 10.94 -16.39
N PRO A 180 10.16 10.07 -15.99
CA PRO A 180 10.89 9.23 -16.94
C PRO A 180 10.02 8.23 -17.72
N ASN A 181 8.78 8.00 -17.31
CA ASN A 181 7.78 7.21 -18.03
C ASN A 181 6.86 8.03 -18.95
N GLY A 182 7.18 9.31 -19.19
CA GLY A 182 6.46 10.20 -20.09
C GLY A 182 5.21 10.87 -19.50
N ILE A 183 4.89 10.65 -18.23
CA ILE A 183 3.78 11.35 -17.58
C ILE A 183 4.19 12.82 -17.34
N ALA A 184 3.39 13.74 -17.89
CA ALA A 184 3.59 15.17 -17.68
C ALA A 184 3.27 15.57 -16.23
N PHE A 185 3.97 16.59 -15.74
CA PHE A 185 3.62 17.23 -14.48
C PHE A 185 2.24 17.89 -14.60
N LEU A 186 1.44 17.80 -13.55
CA LEU A 186 0.07 18.33 -13.50
C LEU A 186 0.02 19.56 -12.59
N PRO A 187 0.38 20.76 -13.06
CA PRO A 187 0.53 21.94 -12.19
C PRO A 187 -0.79 22.33 -11.48
N GLY A 188 -1.94 22.03 -12.09
CA GLY A 188 -3.26 22.27 -11.51
C GLY A 188 -3.60 21.46 -10.26
N TYR A 189 -2.76 20.49 -9.86
CA TYR A 189 -3.04 19.65 -8.69
C TYR A 189 -3.21 20.44 -7.39
N LYS A 190 -2.59 21.61 -7.29
CA LYS A 190 -2.73 22.48 -6.13
C LYS A 190 -4.17 22.98 -5.89
N ASN A 191 -4.97 23.01 -6.95
CA ASN A 191 -6.39 23.38 -6.89
C ASN A 191 -7.31 22.18 -6.61
N TRP A 192 -6.77 20.97 -6.50
CA TRP A 192 -7.57 19.79 -6.22
C TRP A 192 -8.04 19.75 -4.77
N THR A 193 -9.14 19.08 -4.53
CA THR A 193 -9.75 19.00 -3.20
C THR A 193 -8.95 18.05 -2.29
N PRO A 194 -8.53 18.50 -1.10
CA PRO A 194 -7.97 17.57 -0.10
C PRO A 194 -9.00 16.54 0.31
N ILE A 195 -8.64 15.25 0.19
CA ILE A 195 -9.50 14.10 0.50
C ILE A 195 -9.00 13.30 1.70
N SER A 196 -7.73 13.43 2.06
CA SER A 196 -7.14 12.80 3.24
C SER A 196 -5.86 13.50 3.66
N SER A 197 -5.47 13.32 4.91
CA SER A 197 -4.17 13.72 5.42
C SER A 197 -3.60 12.64 6.33
N THR A 198 -2.27 12.48 6.35
CA THR A 198 -1.60 11.46 7.15
C THR A 198 -0.32 12.01 7.74
N ASN A 199 -0.15 11.80 9.03
CA ASN A 199 1.10 12.04 9.74
C ASN A 199 1.93 10.75 9.75
N ARG A 200 3.12 10.80 9.18
CA ARG A 200 4.05 9.66 9.07
C ARG A 200 5.23 9.86 10.00
N PHE A 201 5.07 9.43 11.25
CA PHE A 201 6.12 9.52 12.26
C PHE A 201 7.32 8.60 11.99
N ASP A 202 7.12 7.57 11.17
CA ASP A 202 8.17 6.62 10.80
C ASP A 202 9.24 7.22 9.88
N ASN A 203 8.88 8.22 9.09
CA ASN A 203 9.80 8.91 8.17
C ASN A 203 9.73 10.43 8.27
N HIS A 204 9.15 10.96 9.36
CA HIS A 204 9.03 12.37 9.66
C HIS A 204 8.43 13.20 8.52
N THR A 205 7.35 12.69 7.90
CA THR A 205 6.62 13.43 6.87
C THR A 205 5.15 13.61 7.24
N ILE A 206 4.60 14.78 6.92
CA ILE A 206 3.17 15.01 6.86
C ILE A 206 2.73 14.95 5.40
N ARG A 207 1.59 14.36 5.13
CA ARG A 207 1.09 14.14 3.77
C ARG A 207 -0.33 14.61 3.63
N GLN A 208 -0.64 15.20 2.49
CA GLN A 208 -1.98 15.51 2.06
C GLN A 208 -2.26 14.80 0.74
N ILE A 209 -3.41 14.17 0.64
CA ILE A 209 -3.90 13.57 -0.59
C ILE A 209 -4.97 14.47 -1.17
N LEU A 210 -4.74 14.92 -2.38
CA LEU A 210 -5.66 15.76 -3.13
C LEU A 210 -6.30 14.93 -4.24
N GLY A 211 -7.61 15.06 -4.43
CA GLY A 211 -8.35 14.43 -5.52
C GLY A 211 -8.82 15.48 -6.54
N ASN A 212 -8.73 15.16 -7.83
CA ASN A 212 -9.32 16.00 -8.86
C ASN A 212 -10.86 15.90 -8.82
N ASP A 213 -11.55 16.71 -9.63
CA ASP A 213 -13.02 16.76 -9.65
C ASP A 213 -13.67 15.40 -9.93
N VAL A 214 -13.03 14.55 -10.76
CA VAL A 214 -13.53 13.20 -11.07
C VAL A 214 -13.47 12.32 -9.81
N ALA A 215 -12.34 12.35 -9.10
CA ALA A 215 -12.17 11.61 -7.84
C ALA A 215 -13.12 12.11 -6.76
N VAL A 216 -13.29 13.43 -6.63
CA VAL A 216 -14.21 14.06 -5.67
C VAL A 216 -15.66 13.67 -5.91
N LYS A 217 -16.11 13.67 -7.17
CA LYS A 217 -17.46 13.21 -7.57
C LYS A 217 -17.66 11.72 -7.29
N ALA A 218 -16.63 10.90 -7.54
CA ALA A 218 -16.67 9.46 -7.25
C ALA A 218 -16.83 9.19 -5.75
N ILE A 219 -16.11 9.93 -4.90
CA ILE A 219 -16.24 9.85 -3.44
C ILE A 219 -17.65 10.22 -3.00
N ALA A 220 -18.18 11.34 -3.49
CA ALA A 220 -19.53 11.80 -3.16
C ALA A 220 -20.62 10.81 -3.58
N GLY A 221 -20.42 10.12 -4.72
CA GLY A 221 -21.32 9.09 -5.24
C GLY A 221 -21.05 7.68 -4.73
N ASN A 222 -20.09 7.48 -3.83
CA ASN A 222 -19.60 6.16 -3.39
C ASN A 222 -19.21 5.23 -4.56
N GLN A 223 -18.64 5.81 -5.62
CA GLN A 223 -18.21 5.12 -6.86
C GLN A 223 -16.68 5.03 -6.91
N ILE A 224 -16.10 4.46 -5.86
CA ILE A 224 -14.65 4.39 -5.66
C ILE A 224 -14.03 3.00 -5.90
N ASN A 225 -14.83 2.04 -6.34
CA ASN A 225 -14.33 0.68 -6.63
C ASN A 225 -15.13 0.03 -7.80
N PRO A 226 -14.59 0.03 -8.99
CA PRO A 226 -13.34 0.70 -9.40
C PRO A 226 -13.49 2.22 -9.47
N TRP A 227 -12.38 2.93 -9.35
CA TRP A 227 -12.35 4.37 -9.59
C TRP A 227 -12.65 4.67 -11.07
N PRO A 228 -13.41 5.74 -11.36
CA PRO A 228 -13.74 6.10 -12.74
C PRO A 228 -12.49 6.55 -13.50
N GLU A 229 -12.53 6.38 -14.82
CA GLU A 229 -11.48 6.85 -15.73
C GLU A 229 -11.31 8.37 -15.61
N GLY A 230 -10.06 8.81 -15.58
CA GLY A 230 -9.70 10.21 -15.34
C GLY A 230 -9.65 10.62 -13.87
N ALA A 231 -10.00 9.75 -12.91
CA ALA A 231 -9.73 10.02 -11.50
C ALA A 231 -8.22 10.19 -11.30
N ALA A 232 -7.83 11.23 -10.58
CA ALA A 232 -6.43 11.48 -10.30
C ALA A 232 -6.22 11.97 -8.87
N PHE A 233 -5.12 11.54 -8.28
CA PHE A 233 -4.68 11.89 -6.95
C PHE A 233 -3.30 12.54 -6.99
N ALA A 234 -3.10 13.53 -6.12
CA ALA A 234 -1.80 14.08 -5.81
C ALA A 234 -1.49 13.83 -4.33
N LYS A 235 -0.47 13.02 -4.05
CA LYS A 235 0.06 12.86 -2.70
C LYS A 235 1.19 13.85 -2.50
N VAL A 236 0.94 14.89 -1.73
CA VAL A 236 1.91 15.93 -1.40
C VAL A 236 2.50 15.64 -0.03
N ALA A 237 3.80 15.74 0.11
CA ALA A 237 4.50 15.45 1.35
C ALA A 237 5.44 16.61 1.74
N TRP A 238 5.45 16.91 3.03
CA TRP A 238 6.36 17.85 3.69
C TRP A 238 7.11 17.15 4.82
N GLU A 239 8.27 17.67 5.18
CA GLU A 239 8.94 17.29 6.42
C GLU A 239 8.07 17.70 7.62
N GLN A 240 8.19 16.95 8.73
CA GLN A 240 7.52 17.33 9.98
C GLN A 240 8.37 18.33 10.74
N LEU A 241 7.75 19.38 11.24
CA LEU A 241 8.28 20.25 12.27
C LEU A 241 7.41 20.13 13.52
N ALA A 242 8.00 19.85 14.68
CA ALA A 242 7.29 19.86 15.95
C ALA A 242 7.51 21.20 16.64
N ASP A 243 6.48 21.78 17.23
CA ASP A 243 6.65 22.89 18.16
C ASP A 243 7.02 22.40 19.58
N GLU A 244 7.24 23.30 20.52
CA GLU A 244 7.59 22.99 21.90
C GLU A 244 6.50 22.17 22.62
N SER A 245 5.24 22.28 22.18
CA SER A 245 4.10 21.50 22.70
C SER A 245 3.95 20.13 22.05
N GLY A 246 4.77 19.83 21.02
CA GLY A 246 4.72 18.59 20.26
C GLY A 246 3.70 18.59 19.13
N VAL A 247 3.07 19.73 18.83
CA VAL A 247 2.18 19.88 17.65
C VAL A 247 3.01 19.85 16.37
N ILE A 248 2.58 19.06 15.42
CA ILE A 248 3.28 18.86 14.14
C ILE A 248 2.76 19.86 13.09
N HIS A 249 3.69 20.58 12.51
CA HIS A 249 3.49 21.53 11.41
C HIS A 249 4.14 21.00 10.12
N PRO A 250 3.60 21.34 8.93
CA PRO A 250 4.27 21.08 7.67
C PRO A 250 5.56 21.93 7.60
N GLY A 251 6.67 21.26 7.35
CA GLY A 251 7.96 21.87 7.14
C GLY A 251 8.27 22.05 5.65
N LYS A 252 9.53 21.80 5.29
CA LYS A 252 9.99 21.91 3.91
C LYS A 252 9.23 20.94 3.00
N PHE A 253 8.84 21.42 1.81
CA PHE A 253 8.25 20.57 0.78
C PHE A 253 9.22 19.44 0.38
N TYR A 254 8.74 18.20 0.45
CA TYR A 254 9.53 17.01 0.17
C TYR A 254 9.29 16.47 -1.24
N GLN A 255 8.02 16.19 -1.59
CA GLN A 255 7.67 15.64 -2.91
C GLN A 255 6.18 15.72 -3.21
N VAL A 256 5.85 15.58 -4.51
CA VAL A 256 4.51 15.26 -4.97
C VAL A 256 4.52 14.01 -5.82
N GLU A 257 3.53 13.16 -5.62
CA GLU A 257 3.32 11.91 -6.38
C GLU A 257 1.94 11.95 -7.02
N PHE A 258 1.85 11.59 -8.29
CA PHE A 258 0.58 11.45 -8.98
C PHE A 258 0.22 9.99 -9.20
N MET A 259 -1.07 9.70 -9.06
CA MET A 259 -1.72 8.45 -9.42
C MET A 259 -2.91 8.80 -10.30
N ILE A 260 -2.90 8.35 -11.57
CA ILE A 260 -3.83 8.79 -12.60
C ILE A 260 -4.54 7.57 -13.21
N ARG A 261 -5.86 7.52 -13.12
CA ARG A 261 -6.66 6.42 -13.66
C ARG A 261 -6.80 6.55 -15.18
N ASP A 262 -6.27 5.56 -15.89
CA ASP A 262 -6.52 5.29 -17.29
C ASP A 262 -6.22 3.80 -17.53
N SER A 263 -7.27 2.99 -17.45
CA SER A 263 -7.17 1.53 -17.48
C SER A 263 -6.61 0.98 -18.79
N LYS A 264 -6.77 1.72 -19.89
CA LYS A 264 -6.24 1.34 -21.21
C LYS A 264 -4.77 1.72 -21.34
N LYS A 265 -4.45 2.98 -21.10
CA LYS A 265 -3.08 3.51 -21.23
C LYS A 265 -2.11 2.87 -20.26
N TYR A 266 -2.54 2.61 -19.01
CA TYR A 266 -1.71 2.10 -17.94
C TYR A 266 -2.03 0.64 -17.57
N SER A 267 -2.49 -0.15 -18.53
CA SER A 267 -2.86 -1.56 -18.32
C SER A 267 -1.72 -2.41 -17.74
N SER A 268 -0.46 -2.11 -18.08
CA SER A 268 0.72 -2.78 -17.52
C SER A 268 1.09 -2.38 -16.09
N THR A 269 0.46 -1.34 -15.56
CA THR A 269 0.71 -0.78 -14.22
C THR A 269 -0.58 -0.68 -13.41
N LEU A 270 -1.41 -1.73 -13.42
CA LEU A 270 -2.67 -1.88 -12.69
C LEU A 270 -3.79 -0.93 -13.15
N GLY A 271 -3.69 -0.36 -14.34
CA GLY A 271 -4.61 0.66 -14.85
C GLY A 271 -4.39 2.06 -14.29
N TRP A 272 -3.24 2.29 -13.65
CA TRP A 272 -2.86 3.55 -13.04
C TRP A 272 -1.51 4.06 -13.55
N GLY A 273 -1.45 5.34 -13.92
CA GLY A 273 -0.22 6.06 -14.20
C GLY A 273 0.41 6.55 -12.89
N TRP A 274 1.72 6.33 -12.75
CA TRP A 274 2.50 6.66 -11.55
C TRP A 274 3.58 7.66 -11.90
N ALA A 275 3.65 8.77 -11.16
CA ALA A 275 4.69 9.77 -11.38
C ALA A 275 5.06 10.44 -10.05
N ARG A 276 6.32 10.90 -9.93
CA ARG A 276 6.83 11.53 -8.70
C ARG A 276 7.83 12.63 -9.04
N TRP A 277 7.74 13.73 -8.32
CA TRP A 277 8.72 14.82 -8.35
C TRP A 277 9.17 15.19 -6.95
N ARG A 278 10.46 15.47 -6.78
CA ARG A 278 11.09 15.76 -5.48
C ARG A 278 11.63 17.17 -5.38
N GLY A 279 11.54 17.71 -4.16
CA GLY A 279 12.05 19.02 -3.77
C GLY A 279 11.35 20.18 -4.46
N THR A 280 11.66 21.38 -4.04
CA THR A 280 11.05 22.63 -4.57
C THR A 280 11.35 22.86 -6.06
N GLN A 281 12.42 22.26 -6.58
CA GLN A 281 12.77 22.29 -8.01
C GLN A 281 11.96 21.30 -8.85
N LEU A 282 11.09 20.49 -8.23
CA LEU A 282 10.24 19.50 -8.89
C LEU A 282 11.05 18.56 -9.82
N LYS A 283 12.17 18.04 -9.32
CA LYS A 283 13.00 17.12 -10.08
C LYS A 283 12.26 15.79 -10.27
N PRO A 284 12.06 15.31 -11.53
CA PRO A 284 11.46 14.01 -11.78
C PRO A 284 12.21 12.88 -11.07
N TYR A 285 11.47 11.95 -10.47
CA TYR A 285 12.03 10.81 -9.76
C TYR A 285 12.19 9.61 -10.67
N GLY A 286 13.32 8.91 -10.49
CA GLY A 286 13.64 7.69 -11.21
C GLY A 286 14.64 7.92 -12.37
N ALA A 287 15.50 6.93 -12.62
CA ALA A 287 16.45 6.98 -13.72
C ALA A 287 15.80 6.66 -15.08
N ASN A 288 14.71 5.89 -15.07
CA ASN A 288 13.94 5.48 -16.25
C ASN A 288 12.53 5.06 -15.83
N ALA A 289 11.69 4.63 -16.78
CA ALA A 289 10.29 4.27 -16.55
C ALA A 289 10.07 3.11 -15.54
N ASN A 290 11.11 2.31 -15.26
CA ASN A 290 11.00 1.18 -14.32
C ASN A 290 10.78 1.61 -12.86
N PHE A 291 10.97 2.87 -12.49
CA PHE A 291 10.65 3.36 -11.15
C PHE A 291 9.18 3.11 -10.79
N ALA A 292 8.28 3.07 -11.77
CA ALA A 292 6.87 2.77 -11.55
C ALA A 292 6.64 1.37 -10.94
N LYS A 293 7.60 0.44 -11.06
CA LYS A 293 7.54 -0.88 -10.41
C LYS A 293 7.55 -0.77 -8.89
N GLU A 294 8.18 0.25 -8.32
CA GLU A 294 8.13 0.53 -6.87
C GLU A 294 6.70 0.85 -6.43
N CYS A 295 6.01 1.69 -7.21
CA CYS A 295 4.61 2.05 -6.94
C CYS A 295 3.69 0.83 -7.08
N VAL A 296 3.80 0.11 -8.22
CA VAL A 296 3.04 -1.11 -8.50
C VAL A 296 3.28 -2.16 -7.42
N GLY A 297 4.53 -2.38 -7.00
CA GLY A 297 4.87 -3.36 -5.97
C GLY A 297 4.16 -3.09 -4.64
N CYS A 298 4.12 -1.82 -4.24
CA CYS A 298 3.46 -1.40 -3.01
C CYS A 298 1.92 -1.45 -3.11
N HIS A 299 1.36 -1.03 -4.26
CA HIS A 299 -0.09 -0.90 -4.45
C HIS A 299 -0.79 -2.19 -4.92
N SER A 300 -0.08 -3.14 -5.52
CA SER A 300 -0.68 -4.35 -6.09
C SER A 300 -1.50 -5.21 -5.12
N PRO A 301 -1.19 -5.31 -3.80
CA PRO A 301 -2.02 -6.03 -2.85
C PRO A 301 -3.41 -5.40 -2.63
N LEU A 302 -3.57 -4.11 -2.94
CA LEU A 302 -4.81 -3.34 -2.73
C LEU A 302 -5.85 -3.47 -3.86
N LYS A 303 -5.86 -4.58 -4.58
CA LYS A 303 -6.88 -4.83 -5.60
C LYS A 303 -8.33 -4.62 -5.11
N PRO A 304 -8.69 -4.96 -3.87
CA PRO A 304 -10.06 -4.73 -3.35
C PRO A 304 -10.48 -3.26 -3.29
N THR A 305 -9.54 -2.32 -3.25
CA THR A 305 -9.78 -0.86 -3.24
C THR A 305 -9.33 -0.19 -4.53
N ASP A 306 -9.28 -0.96 -5.64
CA ASP A 306 -8.73 -0.52 -6.93
C ASP A 306 -7.34 0.11 -6.79
N TYR A 307 -6.50 -0.50 -5.92
CA TYR A 307 -5.09 -0.15 -5.67
C TYR A 307 -4.87 1.20 -4.96
N VAL A 308 -5.90 1.77 -4.33
CA VAL A 308 -5.81 3.03 -3.58
C VAL A 308 -5.73 2.76 -2.08
N PHE A 309 -4.70 3.31 -1.41
CA PHE A 309 -4.51 3.22 0.04
C PHE A 309 -5.43 4.13 0.83
N THR A 310 -5.81 5.25 0.23
CA THR A 310 -6.51 6.31 0.93
C THR A 310 -7.97 5.95 1.12
N GLU A 311 -8.42 5.88 2.37
CA GLU A 311 -9.84 5.95 2.70
C GLU A 311 -10.24 7.43 2.70
N PRO A 312 -11.06 7.88 1.73
CA PRO A 312 -11.39 9.29 1.61
C PRO A 312 -12.25 9.76 2.78
N ILE A 313 -11.95 10.92 3.32
CA ILE A 313 -12.84 11.60 4.26
C ILE A 313 -14.09 11.99 3.47
N SER A 314 -15.27 11.59 3.98
CA SER A 314 -16.54 11.94 3.36
C SER A 314 -16.66 13.47 3.22
N ILE A 315 -16.87 13.95 2.01
CA ILE A 315 -16.96 15.38 1.70
C ILE A 315 -18.15 16.04 2.41
N SER A 316 -19.19 15.25 2.75
CA SER A 316 -20.36 15.70 3.52
C SER A 316 -20.04 16.12 4.96
N GLN A 317 -18.89 15.71 5.52
CA GLN A 317 -18.49 16.07 6.89
C GLN A 317 -17.76 17.40 6.98
N ARG A 318 -17.35 18.02 5.87
CA ARG A 318 -16.64 19.32 5.87
C ARG A 318 -17.52 20.53 6.15
N GLY A 319 -18.83 20.39 6.11
CA GLY A 319 -19.79 21.50 6.38
C GLY A 319 -20.15 21.67 7.85
N ARG A 320 -19.53 20.96 8.79
CA ARG A 320 -19.86 20.97 10.22
C ARG A 320 -18.68 21.25 11.17
N GLN A 321 -17.63 21.89 10.68
CA GLN A 321 -16.57 22.42 11.55
C GLN A 321 -16.50 23.91 11.42
#